data_5f0b61fd9ace9678837dea10bdef4f68
#
_entry.id   5f0b61fd9ace9678837dea10bdef4f68
#
_cell.length_a   1.000
_cell.length_b   1.000
_cell.length_c   1.000
_cell.angle_alpha   90.00
_cell.angle_beta   90.00
_cell.angle_gamma   90.00
#
_symmetry.space_group_name_H-M   'P 1'
#
loop_
_entity.id
_entity.type
_entity.pdbx_description
1 polymer ?
#
loop_
_entity_poly.entity_id
_entity_poly.type
_entity_poly.pdbx_seq_one_letter_code
_entity_poly.pdbx_strand_id
1 'polypeptide(L)'
;DFMQMKESLNAKDEAVQWIRGFGYHESVAGELDRFRLDKINDERPIRLQHRTGKMWVLNTKACELLGVQEHLHMDGVETDGKGNPTGRLFRLDGWLRERLEEENRELVAPFSQKLLQFGITGFTDASYTNNVETSRYFQQLKSAGHIKQRYRLMGDETLEDGFLKIMLDEDALPVFDELIVRIDKAHSVGRGVAFHCVTDLELLFALEALGGADNV
;
A
#
# COMPACT_ATOMS: atom_id res chain seq x y z
N ASP A 1 9.34 -22.28 -3.43
CA ASP A 1 9.99 -22.13 -4.72
C ASP A 1 9.02 -21.67 -5.81
N PHE A 2 9.51 -21.41 -7.03
CA PHE A 2 8.70 -20.90 -8.14
C PHE A 2 7.53 -21.82 -8.52
N MET A 3 7.69 -23.13 -8.43
CA MET A 3 6.61 -24.10 -8.73
C MET A 3 5.50 -24.04 -7.70
N GLN A 4 5.83 -23.98 -6.42
CA GLN A 4 4.84 -23.82 -5.35
C GLN A 4 4.09 -22.47 -5.47
N MET A 5 4.80 -21.40 -5.85
CA MET A 5 4.18 -20.11 -6.13
C MET A 5 3.22 -20.20 -7.31
N LYS A 6 3.61 -20.88 -8.39
CA LYS A 6 2.75 -21.13 -9.57
C LYS A 6 1.48 -21.88 -9.18
N GLU A 7 1.59 -22.98 -8.43
CA GLU A 7 0.44 -23.74 -7.94
C GLU A 7 -0.49 -22.88 -7.06
N SER A 8 0.10 -22.12 -6.12
CA SER A 8 -0.66 -21.24 -5.23
C SER A 8 -1.44 -20.13 -5.96
N LEU A 9 -0.84 -19.54 -7.00
CA LEU A 9 -1.46 -18.46 -7.76
C LEU A 9 -2.55 -18.97 -8.71
N ASN A 10 -2.38 -20.17 -9.28
CA ASN A 10 -3.36 -20.79 -10.17
C ASN A 10 -4.52 -21.50 -9.44
N ALA A 11 -4.35 -21.86 -8.17
CA ALA A 11 -5.38 -22.55 -7.38
C ALA A 11 -6.56 -21.63 -6.97
N LYS A 12 -6.50 -20.35 -7.25
CA LYS A 12 -7.57 -19.41 -6.95
C LYS A 12 -8.60 -19.36 -8.06
N ASP A 13 -9.86 -19.37 -7.62
CA ASP A 13 -11.10 -19.42 -8.38
C ASP A 13 -11.05 -18.71 -9.74
N GLU A 14 -11.54 -19.38 -10.79
CA GLU A 14 -11.63 -18.86 -12.18
C GLU A 14 -12.53 -17.62 -12.30
N ALA A 15 -13.41 -17.39 -11.33
CA ALA A 15 -14.29 -16.21 -11.28
C ALA A 15 -13.54 -14.90 -10.97
N VAL A 16 -12.31 -14.96 -10.45
CA VAL A 16 -11.52 -13.76 -10.11
C VAL A 16 -10.69 -13.33 -11.31
N GLN A 17 -11.01 -12.14 -11.82
CA GLN A 17 -10.35 -11.58 -13.00
C GLN A 17 -8.83 -11.40 -12.79
N TRP A 18 -8.38 -10.93 -11.61
CA TRP A 18 -6.98 -10.68 -11.28
C TRP A 18 -6.38 -11.77 -10.38
N ILE A 19 -5.17 -12.23 -10.72
CA ILE A 19 -4.33 -13.02 -9.82
C ILE A 19 -3.50 -12.06 -8.96
N ARG A 20 -3.59 -12.19 -7.63
CA ARG A 20 -2.93 -11.29 -6.68
C ARG A 20 -2.02 -12.07 -5.74
N GLY A 21 -0.79 -11.60 -5.57
CA GLY A 21 0.15 -12.12 -4.60
C GLY A 21 0.78 -11.01 -3.77
N PHE A 22 1.15 -11.34 -2.53
CA PHE A 22 1.79 -10.43 -1.59
C PHE A 22 2.98 -11.11 -0.93
N GLY A 23 3.95 -10.29 -0.50
CA GLY A 23 5.08 -10.78 0.27
C GLY A 23 6.13 -11.51 -0.56
N TYR A 24 6.16 -11.30 -1.88
CA TYR A 24 7.20 -11.85 -2.74
C TYR A 24 8.59 -11.34 -2.32
N HIS A 25 9.56 -12.22 -2.43
CA HIS A 25 10.98 -11.93 -2.24
C HIS A 25 11.80 -12.81 -3.19
N GLU A 26 12.95 -12.32 -3.65
CA GLU A 26 13.80 -12.99 -4.64
C GLU A 26 14.31 -14.37 -4.16
N SER A 27 14.45 -14.56 -2.85
CA SER A 27 14.85 -15.85 -2.28
C SER A 27 13.84 -16.99 -2.55
N VAL A 28 12.58 -16.66 -2.87
CA VAL A 28 11.52 -17.65 -3.13
C VAL A 28 11.55 -18.14 -4.58
N ALA A 29 11.67 -17.20 -5.52
CA ALA A 29 11.50 -17.50 -6.94
C ALA A 29 12.58 -16.86 -7.85
N GLY A 30 13.65 -16.29 -7.27
CA GLY A 30 14.60 -15.46 -7.99
C GLY A 30 13.95 -14.14 -8.45
N GLU A 31 14.67 -13.34 -9.17
CA GLU A 31 14.12 -12.08 -9.70
C GLU A 31 12.97 -12.36 -10.68
N LEU A 32 11.85 -11.70 -10.45
CA LEU A 32 10.66 -11.77 -11.29
C LEU A 32 10.55 -10.55 -12.18
N ASP A 33 10.08 -10.79 -13.39
CA ASP A 33 9.68 -9.82 -14.37
C ASP A 33 8.35 -10.26 -15.04
N ARG A 34 7.83 -9.46 -15.95
CA ARG A 34 6.59 -9.77 -16.65
C ARG A 34 6.63 -11.10 -17.38
N PHE A 35 7.76 -11.45 -18.00
CA PHE A 35 7.91 -12.67 -18.79
C PHE A 35 7.99 -13.94 -17.93
N ARG A 36 8.55 -13.80 -16.72
CA ARG A 36 8.54 -14.90 -15.75
C ARG A 36 7.17 -15.11 -15.15
N LEU A 37 6.40 -14.04 -14.94
CA LEU A 37 5.00 -14.14 -14.50
C LEU A 37 4.09 -14.70 -15.59
N ASP A 38 4.34 -14.41 -16.88
CA ASP A 38 3.61 -15.03 -17.99
C ASP A 38 3.74 -16.55 -18.02
N LYS A 39 4.89 -17.10 -17.57
CA LYS A 39 5.06 -18.56 -17.42
C LYS A 39 4.19 -19.17 -16.30
N ILE A 40 3.68 -18.36 -15.40
CA ILE A 40 2.71 -18.77 -14.39
C ILE A 40 1.31 -18.77 -15.01
N ASN A 41 0.91 -17.66 -15.58
CA ASN A 41 -0.36 -17.48 -16.27
C ASN A 41 -0.26 -16.25 -17.19
N ASP A 42 -0.49 -16.43 -18.50
CA ASP A 42 -0.46 -15.39 -19.51
C ASP A 42 -1.85 -14.95 -19.96
N GLU A 43 -2.89 -15.69 -19.56
CA GLU A 43 -4.29 -15.39 -19.90
C GLU A 43 -4.92 -14.40 -18.92
N ARG A 44 -4.52 -14.46 -17.64
CA ARG A 44 -5.08 -13.63 -16.58
C ARG A 44 -4.06 -12.58 -16.11
N PRO A 45 -4.50 -11.35 -15.79
CA PRO A 45 -3.61 -10.34 -15.26
C PRO A 45 -3.10 -10.74 -13.87
N ILE A 46 -1.77 -10.67 -13.68
CA ILE A 46 -1.10 -10.95 -12.42
C ILE A 46 -0.50 -9.67 -11.88
N ARG A 47 -0.72 -9.41 -10.58
CA ARG A 47 0.04 -8.43 -9.81
C ARG A 47 0.59 -9.06 -8.54
N LEU A 48 1.86 -8.87 -8.31
CA LEU A 48 2.59 -9.42 -7.19
C LEU A 48 3.32 -8.33 -6.44
N GLN A 49 3.00 -8.12 -5.16
CA GLN A 49 3.69 -7.14 -4.35
C GLN A 49 4.91 -7.74 -3.69
N HIS A 50 6.04 -7.04 -3.81
CA HIS A 50 7.24 -7.37 -3.08
C HIS A 50 7.04 -7.15 -1.57
N ARG A 51 7.73 -7.91 -0.73
CA ARG A 51 7.58 -7.86 0.74
C ARG A 51 7.89 -6.49 1.36
N THR A 52 8.71 -5.68 0.68
CA THR A 52 9.02 -4.31 1.13
C THR A 52 7.86 -3.35 0.94
N GLY A 53 6.82 -3.73 0.19
CA GLY A 53 5.73 -2.85 -0.20
C GLY A 53 6.09 -1.80 -1.26
N LYS A 54 7.38 -1.64 -1.60
CA LYS A 54 7.87 -0.58 -2.51
C LYS A 54 7.86 -0.99 -3.98
N MET A 55 7.66 -2.27 -4.32
CA MET A 55 7.71 -2.77 -5.69
C MET A 55 6.53 -3.69 -6.00
N TRP A 56 5.98 -3.53 -7.18
CA TRP A 56 5.01 -4.43 -7.80
C TRP A 56 5.62 -5.08 -9.03
N VAL A 57 5.29 -6.34 -9.27
CA VAL A 57 5.62 -7.04 -10.51
C VAL A 57 4.32 -7.43 -11.20
N LEU A 58 4.18 -7.03 -12.45
CA LEU A 58 3.03 -7.27 -13.32
C LEU A 58 3.43 -8.23 -14.44
N ASN A 59 2.52 -9.12 -14.84
CA ASN A 59 2.69 -9.89 -16.07
C ASN A 59 2.33 -9.06 -17.31
N THR A 60 2.54 -9.59 -18.51
CA THR A 60 2.25 -8.89 -19.75
C THR A 60 0.79 -8.46 -19.83
N LYS A 61 -0.14 -9.35 -19.47
CA LYS A 61 -1.58 -9.07 -19.49
C LYS A 61 -1.96 -7.92 -18.57
N ALA A 62 -1.37 -7.84 -17.38
CA ALA A 62 -1.58 -6.74 -16.45
C ALA A 62 -0.97 -5.42 -16.94
N CYS A 63 0.23 -5.47 -17.56
CA CYS A 63 0.84 -4.28 -18.16
C CYS A 63 0.00 -3.69 -19.27
N GLU A 64 -0.59 -4.53 -20.14
CA GLU A 64 -1.50 -4.12 -21.20
C GLU A 64 -2.76 -3.47 -20.65
N LEU A 65 -3.44 -4.12 -19.70
CA LEU A 65 -4.68 -3.63 -19.11
C LEU A 65 -4.51 -2.27 -18.41
N LEU A 66 -3.34 -2.05 -17.80
CA LEU A 66 -3.04 -0.81 -17.07
C LEU A 66 -2.40 0.27 -17.94
N GLY A 67 -2.11 -0.03 -19.22
CA GLY A 67 -1.48 0.91 -20.13
C GLY A 67 -0.05 1.28 -19.75
N VAL A 68 0.73 0.37 -19.15
CA VAL A 68 2.10 0.65 -18.67
C VAL A 68 2.99 1.17 -19.80
N GLN A 69 2.80 0.69 -21.03
CA GLN A 69 3.58 1.10 -22.21
C GLN A 69 3.44 2.61 -22.51
N GLU A 70 2.32 3.22 -22.17
CA GLU A 70 2.06 4.65 -22.39
C GLU A 70 2.70 5.52 -21.29
N HIS A 71 3.18 4.90 -20.22
CA HIS A 71 3.68 5.56 -19.00
C HIS A 71 5.16 5.28 -18.70
N LEU A 72 5.94 4.87 -19.70
CA LEU A 72 7.38 4.56 -19.55
C LEU A 72 8.23 5.76 -19.09
N HIS A 73 7.71 6.98 -19.25
CA HIS A 73 8.36 8.21 -18.79
C HIS A 73 8.20 8.48 -17.30
N MET A 74 7.36 7.72 -16.61
CA MET A 74 7.13 7.89 -15.17
C MET A 74 8.30 7.31 -14.36
N ASP A 75 8.73 8.07 -13.38
CA ASP A 75 9.65 7.56 -12.37
C ASP A 75 9.02 6.33 -11.68
N GLY A 76 9.81 5.26 -11.58
CA GLY A 76 9.36 3.99 -11.00
C GLY A 76 8.87 2.95 -12.00
N VAL A 77 8.70 3.26 -13.28
CA VAL A 77 8.48 2.26 -14.33
C VAL A 77 9.84 1.75 -14.83
N GLU A 78 10.17 0.51 -14.51
CA GLU A 78 11.43 -0.08 -14.97
C GLU A 78 11.32 -0.53 -16.43
N THR A 79 12.34 -0.19 -17.22
CA THR A 79 12.47 -0.63 -18.62
C THR A 79 13.72 -1.48 -18.82
N ASP A 80 13.68 -2.37 -19.79
CA ASP A 80 14.86 -3.12 -20.25
C ASP A 80 15.79 -2.26 -21.11
N GLY A 81 16.96 -2.80 -21.48
CA GLY A 81 17.93 -2.10 -22.35
C GLY A 81 17.43 -1.74 -23.77
N LYS A 82 16.21 -2.16 -24.12
CA LYS A 82 15.53 -1.84 -25.39
C LYS A 82 14.35 -0.85 -25.20
N GLY A 83 14.13 -0.41 -23.98
CA GLY A 83 13.05 0.53 -23.64
C GLY A 83 11.68 -0.14 -23.46
N ASN A 84 11.59 -1.46 -23.33
CA ASN A 84 10.33 -2.11 -23.01
C ASN A 84 10.12 -2.23 -21.50
N PRO A 85 8.88 -2.12 -20.97
CA PRO A 85 8.64 -2.28 -19.55
C PRO A 85 8.96 -3.70 -19.10
N THR A 86 9.70 -3.84 -18.00
CA THR A 86 10.00 -5.15 -17.40
C THR A 86 8.82 -5.72 -16.63
N GLY A 87 7.80 -4.91 -16.35
CA GLY A 87 6.68 -5.21 -15.48
C GLY A 87 6.95 -4.87 -14.01
N ARG A 88 8.15 -4.39 -13.66
CA ARG A 88 8.45 -3.92 -12.31
C ARG A 88 8.09 -2.45 -12.19
N LEU A 89 7.30 -2.15 -11.17
CA LEU A 89 6.84 -0.80 -10.85
C LEU A 89 7.27 -0.47 -9.41
N PHE A 90 7.99 0.63 -9.23
CA PHE A 90 8.50 1.05 -7.94
C PHE A 90 7.73 2.27 -7.43
N ARG A 91 7.20 2.18 -6.19
CA ARG A 91 6.49 3.29 -5.50
C ARG A 91 5.29 3.87 -6.28
N LEU A 92 4.67 3.06 -7.15
CA LEU A 92 3.52 3.45 -7.97
C LEU A 92 2.18 2.95 -7.42
N ASP A 93 2.05 2.81 -6.08
CA ASP A 93 0.84 2.33 -5.43
C ASP A 93 -0.38 3.24 -5.69
N GLY A 94 -0.17 4.55 -5.68
CA GLY A 94 -1.22 5.54 -6.01
C GLY A 94 -1.72 5.36 -7.43
N TRP A 95 -0.79 5.32 -8.38
CA TRP A 95 -1.08 5.13 -9.80
C TRP A 95 -1.82 3.80 -10.09
N LEU A 96 -1.40 2.73 -9.44
CA LEU A 96 -2.06 1.43 -9.54
C LEU A 96 -3.48 1.46 -8.95
N ARG A 97 -3.66 2.12 -7.80
CA ARG A 97 -4.97 2.22 -7.13
C ARG A 97 -6.00 2.93 -7.99
N GLU A 98 -5.63 4.00 -8.67
CA GLU A 98 -6.50 4.76 -9.55
C GLU A 98 -7.00 3.95 -10.76
N ARG A 99 -6.21 2.96 -11.20
CA ARG A 99 -6.50 2.13 -12.40
C ARG A 99 -7.08 0.77 -12.08
N LEU A 100 -6.96 0.34 -10.84
CA LEU A 100 -7.55 -0.91 -10.39
C LEU A 100 -8.95 -0.60 -9.84
N GLU A 101 -9.98 -1.09 -10.51
CA GLU A 101 -11.34 -0.99 -10.02
C GLU A 101 -11.48 -1.52 -8.58
N GLU A 102 -12.40 -0.94 -7.81
CA GLU A 102 -12.66 -1.30 -6.39
C GLU A 102 -13.33 -2.68 -6.27
N GLU A 103 -12.59 -3.75 -6.51
CA GLU A 103 -13.13 -5.12 -6.49
C GLU A 103 -13.28 -5.74 -5.08
N ASN A 104 -12.94 -5.07 -3.98
CA ASN A 104 -12.77 -5.75 -2.68
C ASN A 104 -13.81 -5.40 -1.60
N ARG A 105 -14.86 -4.64 -1.91
CA ARG A 105 -15.88 -4.26 -0.92
C ARG A 105 -16.60 -5.47 -0.31
N GLU A 106 -16.82 -6.51 -1.11
CA GLU A 106 -17.51 -7.72 -0.69
C GLU A 106 -16.71 -8.56 0.32
N LEU A 107 -15.39 -8.41 0.37
CA LEU A 107 -14.52 -9.19 1.25
C LEU A 107 -14.40 -8.65 2.68
N VAL A 108 -14.86 -7.44 2.95
CA VAL A 108 -14.70 -6.81 4.28
C VAL A 108 -15.42 -7.56 5.37
N ALA A 109 -16.67 -7.95 5.15
CA ALA A 109 -17.47 -8.64 6.17
C ALA A 109 -16.93 -10.05 6.48
N PRO A 110 -16.60 -10.92 5.50
CA PRO A 110 -15.95 -12.20 5.78
C PRO A 110 -14.59 -12.04 6.48
N PHE A 111 -13.80 -11.03 6.08
CA PHE A 111 -12.50 -10.75 6.71
C PHE A 111 -12.67 -10.32 8.17
N SER A 112 -13.60 -9.40 8.44
CA SER A 112 -13.93 -8.97 9.79
C SER A 112 -14.35 -10.15 10.67
N GLN A 113 -15.18 -11.06 10.14
CA GLN A 113 -15.58 -12.27 10.86
C GLN A 113 -14.39 -13.19 11.16
N LYS A 114 -13.46 -13.33 10.20
CA LYS A 114 -12.24 -14.12 10.40
C LYS A 114 -11.34 -13.51 11.48
N LEU A 115 -11.20 -12.19 11.54
CA LEU A 115 -10.45 -11.51 12.61
C LEU A 115 -11.03 -11.82 13.99
N LEU A 116 -12.37 -11.86 14.13
CA LEU A 116 -13.02 -12.24 15.40
C LEU A 116 -12.71 -13.68 15.80
N GLN A 117 -12.62 -14.61 14.84
CA GLN A 117 -12.24 -16.00 15.14
C GLN A 117 -10.85 -16.12 15.73
N PHE A 118 -9.95 -15.17 15.40
CA PHE A 118 -8.62 -15.04 16.00
C PHE A 118 -8.59 -14.19 17.29
N GLY A 119 -9.75 -13.78 17.81
CA GLY A 119 -9.85 -12.96 19.01
C GLY A 119 -9.49 -11.48 18.79
N ILE A 120 -9.36 -11.04 17.54
CA ILE A 120 -9.02 -9.63 17.20
C ILE A 120 -10.29 -8.79 17.29
N THR A 121 -10.39 -7.99 18.35
CA THR A 121 -11.56 -7.13 18.65
C THR A 121 -11.37 -5.67 18.28
N GLY A 122 -10.16 -5.30 17.85
CA GLY A 122 -9.84 -3.96 17.41
C GLY A 122 -8.61 -3.94 16.51
N PHE A 123 -8.51 -2.93 15.64
CA PHE A 123 -7.35 -2.70 14.79
C PHE A 123 -7.15 -1.21 14.53
N THR A 124 -5.95 -0.87 14.06
CA THR A 124 -5.64 0.46 13.54
C THR A 124 -5.20 0.34 12.10
N ASP A 125 -5.84 1.07 11.21
CA ASP A 125 -5.34 1.26 9.85
C ASP A 125 -4.32 2.41 9.88
N ALA A 126 -3.06 2.10 9.60
CA ALA A 126 -1.94 3.03 9.67
C ALA A 126 -1.55 3.59 8.29
N SER A 127 -2.45 3.55 7.31
CA SER A 127 -2.21 4.09 5.97
C SER A 127 -2.14 5.61 6.00
N TYR A 128 -1.04 6.17 5.53
CA TYR A 128 -0.83 7.64 5.48
C TYR A 128 -1.75 8.33 4.44
N THR A 129 -2.34 7.56 3.53
CA THR A 129 -3.25 8.05 2.50
C THR A 129 -4.72 8.06 2.94
N ASN A 130 -5.02 7.60 4.16
CA ASN A 130 -6.37 7.71 4.69
C ASN A 130 -6.76 9.20 4.85
N ASN A 131 -7.95 9.51 4.42
CA ASN A 131 -8.51 10.86 4.40
C ASN A 131 -9.96 10.86 4.91
N VAL A 132 -10.61 12.00 4.85
CA VAL A 132 -12.01 12.13 5.28
C VAL A 132 -12.96 11.18 4.53
N GLU A 133 -12.69 10.87 3.26
CA GLU A 133 -13.52 9.95 2.48
C GLU A 133 -13.34 8.52 2.96
N THR A 134 -12.10 8.11 3.24
CA THR A 134 -11.80 6.83 3.88
C THR A 134 -12.53 6.70 5.23
N SER A 135 -12.52 7.75 6.05
CA SER A 135 -13.24 7.75 7.32
C SER A 135 -14.73 7.52 7.13
N ARG A 136 -15.38 8.25 6.20
CA ARG A 136 -16.78 8.05 5.86
C ARG A 136 -17.08 6.64 5.39
N TYR A 137 -16.22 6.06 4.58
CA TYR A 137 -16.35 4.69 4.09
C TYR A 137 -16.28 3.67 5.25
N PHE A 138 -15.32 3.80 6.16
CA PHE A 138 -15.24 2.95 7.34
C PHE A 138 -16.45 3.08 8.26
N GLN A 139 -16.99 4.29 8.43
CA GLN A 139 -18.21 4.53 9.18
C GLN A 139 -19.42 3.82 8.54
N GLN A 140 -19.56 3.88 7.23
CA GLN A 140 -20.61 3.14 6.48
C GLN A 140 -20.47 1.64 6.68
N LEU A 141 -19.28 1.06 6.54
CA LEU A 141 -19.01 -0.35 6.76
C LEU A 141 -19.34 -0.78 8.20
N LYS A 142 -19.00 0.06 9.18
CA LYS A 142 -19.31 -0.18 10.58
C LYS A 142 -20.82 -0.16 10.85
N SER A 143 -21.51 0.85 10.32
CA SER A 143 -22.96 1.01 10.46
C SER A 143 -23.73 -0.12 9.78
N ALA A 144 -23.25 -0.61 8.63
CA ALA A 144 -23.79 -1.77 7.94
C ALA A 144 -23.47 -3.11 8.65
N GLY A 145 -22.64 -3.07 9.70
CA GLY A 145 -22.22 -4.29 10.42
C GLY A 145 -21.22 -5.15 9.68
N HIS A 146 -20.59 -4.63 8.62
CA HIS A 146 -19.52 -5.31 7.89
C HIS A 146 -18.22 -5.35 8.68
N ILE A 147 -17.93 -4.31 9.49
CA ILE A 147 -16.83 -4.27 10.44
C ILE A 147 -17.37 -4.49 11.85
N LYS A 148 -16.99 -5.57 12.50
CA LYS A 148 -17.38 -5.92 13.87
C LYS A 148 -16.45 -5.30 14.91
N GLN A 149 -15.16 -5.15 14.60
CA GLN A 149 -14.11 -4.63 15.45
C GLN A 149 -14.31 -3.16 15.78
N ARG A 150 -13.68 -2.70 16.87
CA ARG A 150 -13.34 -1.30 17.04
C ARG A 150 -12.21 -0.99 16.07
N TYR A 151 -12.20 0.20 15.49
CA TYR A 151 -11.10 0.61 14.61
C TYR A 151 -10.65 2.04 14.92
N ARG A 152 -9.42 2.32 14.55
CA ARG A 152 -8.85 3.67 14.44
C ARG A 152 -8.21 3.82 13.07
N LEU A 153 -8.25 5.03 12.55
CA LEU A 153 -7.54 5.39 11.32
C LEU A 153 -6.39 6.33 11.69
N MET A 154 -5.24 6.11 11.10
CA MET A 154 -4.20 7.11 10.94
C MET A 154 -4.34 7.63 9.51
N GLY A 155 -3.92 8.86 9.21
CA GLY A 155 -4.04 9.38 7.85
C GLY A 155 -3.52 10.80 7.71
N ASP A 156 -3.98 11.47 6.68
CA ASP A 156 -3.56 12.81 6.32
C ASP A 156 -4.22 13.91 7.21
N GLU A 157 -3.98 15.17 6.85
CA GLU A 157 -4.49 16.35 7.55
C GLU A 157 -6.01 16.49 7.49
N THR A 158 -6.68 15.80 6.56
CA THR A 158 -8.14 15.91 6.38
C THR A 158 -8.94 15.03 7.33
N LEU A 159 -8.31 14.07 8.00
CA LEU A 159 -8.96 13.30 9.05
C LEU A 159 -9.23 14.19 10.27
N GLU A 160 -10.46 14.15 10.78
CA GLU A 160 -10.85 14.86 12.00
C GLU A 160 -10.38 14.14 13.26
N ASP A 161 -10.39 12.79 13.22
CA ASP A 161 -9.99 11.91 14.32
C ASP A 161 -8.78 11.05 13.96
N GLY A 162 -8.04 10.63 15.00
CA GLY A 162 -6.89 9.73 14.86
C GLY A 162 -5.57 10.47 14.64
N PHE A 163 -4.52 9.71 14.40
CA PHE A 163 -3.17 10.27 14.30
C PHE A 163 -2.92 10.81 12.89
N LEU A 164 -2.24 11.96 12.81
CA LEU A 164 -1.60 12.37 11.56
C LEU A 164 -0.49 11.37 11.23
N LYS A 165 -0.59 10.70 10.09
CA LYS A 165 0.41 9.71 9.66
C LYS A 165 1.37 10.31 8.66
N ILE A 166 2.64 10.34 9.04
CA ILE A 166 3.73 10.88 8.22
C ILE A 166 4.64 9.73 7.79
N MET A 167 4.85 9.60 6.50
CA MET A 167 5.83 8.69 5.91
C MET A 167 7.13 9.45 5.72
N LEU A 168 8.21 8.94 6.35
CA LEU A 168 9.56 9.40 6.04
C LEU A 168 10.19 8.43 5.06
N ASP A 169 11.02 8.97 4.18
CA ASP A 169 11.85 8.24 3.24
C ASP A 169 13.18 8.98 3.16
N GLU A 170 14.29 8.33 3.52
CA GLU A 170 15.61 8.97 3.56
C GLU A 170 16.06 9.55 2.23
N ASP A 171 15.56 9.00 1.11
CA ASP A 171 15.82 9.53 -0.24
C ASP A 171 14.99 10.78 -0.58
N ALA A 172 13.95 11.09 0.21
CA ALA A 172 13.00 12.16 -0.03
C ALA A 172 12.40 12.71 1.29
N LEU A 173 13.27 13.15 2.20
CA LEU A 173 12.84 13.76 3.46
C LEU A 173 12.10 15.08 3.18
N PRO A 174 11.02 15.37 3.92
CA PRO A 174 10.33 16.65 3.83
C PRO A 174 11.21 17.80 4.32
N VAL A 175 10.89 19.04 3.93
CA VAL A 175 11.53 20.22 4.51
C VAL A 175 11.26 20.26 6.02
N PHE A 176 12.29 20.41 6.82
CA PHE A 176 12.23 20.24 8.27
C PHE A 176 11.25 21.22 8.94
N ASP A 177 11.31 22.50 8.58
CA ASP A 177 10.43 23.53 9.15
C ASP A 177 8.96 23.29 8.75
N GLU A 178 8.70 22.82 7.53
CA GLU A 178 7.34 22.47 7.11
C GLU A 178 6.81 21.26 7.88
N LEU A 179 7.66 20.32 8.23
CA LEU A 179 7.29 19.17 9.04
C LEU A 179 6.90 19.61 10.47
N ILE A 180 7.64 20.51 11.08
CA ILE A 180 7.31 21.10 12.39
C ILE A 180 5.93 21.75 12.33
N VAL A 181 5.67 22.60 11.34
CA VAL A 181 4.36 23.27 11.17
C VAL A 181 3.21 22.25 11.04
N ARG A 182 3.42 21.14 10.34
CA ARG A 182 2.41 20.07 10.23
C ARG A 182 2.14 19.39 11.57
N ILE A 183 3.20 19.15 12.35
CA ILE A 183 3.10 18.56 13.69
C ILE A 183 2.32 19.50 14.62
N ASP A 184 2.72 20.78 14.70
CA ASP A 184 2.08 21.79 15.53
C ASP A 184 0.59 21.94 15.20
N LYS A 185 0.26 21.95 13.91
CA LYS A 185 -1.12 22.00 13.47
C LYS A 185 -1.92 20.78 13.94
N ALA A 186 -1.34 19.57 13.90
CA ALA A 186 -2.00 18.39 14.42
C ALA A 186 -2.20 18.46 15.93
N HIS A 187 -1.18 18.87 16.67
CA HIS A 187 -1.24 19.02 18.14
C HIS A 187 -2.25 20.10 18.55
N SER A 188 -2.33 21.22 17.82
CA SER A 188 -3.27 22.32 18.13
C SER A 188 -4.74 21.91 18.08
N VAL A 189 -5.07 20.85 17.34
CA VAL A 189 -6.41 20.25 17.28
C VAL A 189 -6.54 18.96 18.08
N GLY A 190 -5.56 18.67 18.95
CA GLY A 190 -5.55 17.49 19.83
C GLY A 190 -5.24 16.17 19.14
N ARG A 191 -4.71 16.19 17.91
CA ARG A 191 -4.27 14.98 17.19
C ARG A 191 -2.82 14.67 17.49
N GLY A 192 -2.55 13.43 17.87
CA GLY A 192 -1.18 12.92 17.92
C GLY A 192 -0.61 12.67 16.50
N VAL A 193 0.71 12.53 16.42
CA VAL A 193 1.43 12.24 15.18
C VAL A 193 2.05 10.85 15.24
N ALA A 194 2.06 10.13 14.13
CA ALA A 194 2.67 8.82 13.99
C ALA A 194 3.57 8.79 12.75
N PHE A 195 4.85 8.52 12.94
CA PHE A 195 5.83 8.42 11.87
C PHE A 195 6.00 6.99 11.39
N HIS A 196 6.30 6.82 10.12
CA HIS A 196 6.91 5.63 9.57
C HIS A 196 8.40 5.89 9.41
N CYS A 197 9.20 5.15 10.14
CA CYS A 197 10.67 5.21 10.09
C CYS A 197 11.19 3.79 9.87
N VAL A 198 12.09 3.61 8.92
CA VAL A 198 12.75 2.33 8.61
C VAL A 198 14.26 2.40 8.92
N THR A 199 14.84 3.60 8.81
CA THR A 199 16.26 3.83 9.03
C THR A 199 16.49 4.67 10.30
N ASP A 200 17.72 4.63 10.80
CA ASP A 200 18.13 5.45 11.96
C ASP A 200 18.05 6.95 11.63
N LEU A 201 18.33 7.32 10.37
CA LEU A 201 18.24 8.71 9.92
C LEU A 201 16.79 9.22 9.98
N GLU A 202 15.84 8.43 9.48
CA GLU A 202 14.41 8.77 9.53
C GLU A 202 13.93 8.90 10.97
N LEU A 203 14.38 8.01 11.86
CA LEU A 203 14.00 8.06 13.28
C LEU A 203 14.56 9.32 13.97
N LEU A 204 15.84 9.65 13.74
CA LEU A 204 16.45 10.85 14.32
C LEU A 204 15.75 12.11 13.78
N PHE A 205 15.47 12.16 12.50
CA PHE A 205 14.76 13.27 11.86
C PHE A 205 13.37 13.48 12.48
N ALA A 206 12.62 12.39 12.71
CA ALA A 206 11.31 12.43 13.37
C ALA A 206 11.39 12.93 14.82
N LEU A 207 12.39 12.46 15.58
CA LEU A 207 12.57 12.86 16.99
C LEU A 207 12.94 14.35 17.12
N GLU A 208 13.82 14.85 16.25
CA GLU A 208 14.19 16.27 16.22
C GLU A 208 13.00 17.16 15.84
N ALA A 209 12.19 16.72 14.85
CA ALA A 209 10.99 17.44 14.45
C ALA A 209 9.95 17.50 15.58
N LEU A 210 9.76 16.42 16.35
CA LEU A 210 8.88 16.41 17.52
C LEU A 210 9.40 17.34 18.62
N GLY A 211 10.71 17.31 18.93
CA GLY A 211 11.32 18.21 19.91
C GLY A 211 11.25 19.67 19.50
N GLY A 212 11.27 19.98 18.20
CA GLY A 212 11.07 21.32 17.66
C GLY A 212 9.63 21.82 17.83
N ALA A 213 8.64 20.98 17.62
CA ALA A 213 7.22 21.30 17.72
C ALA A 213 6.76 21.60 19.18
N ASP A 214 7.33 20.91 20.17
CA ASP A 214 6.96 21.10 21.58
C ASP A 214 7.57 22.40 22.20
N ASN A 215 8.42 23.11 21.47
CA ASN A 215 9.12 24.31 21.94
C ASN A 215 8.55 25.62 21.33
N VAL A 216 7.46 25.57 20.61
CA VAL A 216 6.72 26.72 20.07
C VAL A 216 5.38 26.84 20.78
#